data_faab5f6ec6175bfecb69c11e005df2f0
#
_entry.id   faab5f6ec6175bfecb69c11e005df2f0
#
_cell.length_a   1.000
_cell.length_b   1.000
_cell.length_c   1.000
_cell.angle_alpha   90.00
_cell.angle_beta   90.00
_cell.angle_gamma   90.00
#
_symmetry.space_group_name_H-M   'P 1'
#
loop_
_entity.id
_entity.type
_entity.pdbx_description
1 polymer ?
#
loop_
_entity_poly.entity_id
_entity_poly.type
_entity_poly.pdbx_seq_one_letter_code
_entity_poly.pdbx_strand_id
1 'polypeptide(L)'
;VEVWQNLQNTYDQKLIEIQQVKDIDAQAELVKEIDYKYFVDVVGLPIARNIKDKVVNLCKYFRVADLRIMLQPDFLVNFRSGSACNREKNIINSRAWIQTAINISKSIETKPYNAENLKGYLQELRGMTVQRPEDFLPRMREIFAECGIAFVLLPHLKNSGVNGAVKWVTEDRVVLAMNNR
;
A
#
# COMPACT_ATOMS: atom_id res chain seq x y z
N VAL A 1 22.41 -46.76 1.98
CA VAL A 1 22.38 -45.46 1.22
C VAL A 1 20.99 -44.86 1.29
N GLU A 2 19.96 -45.61 0.98
CA GLU A 2 18.56 -45.14 0.93
C GLU A 2 18.00 -44.62 2.27
N VAL A 3 18.35 -45.28 3.38
CA VAL A 3 17.94 -44.88 4.74
C VAL A 3 18.53 -43.52 5.12
N TRP A 4 19.78 -43.26 4.76
CA TRP A 4 20.42 -41.97 5.00
C TRP A 4 19.85 -40.85 4.18
N GLN A 5 19.52 -41.09 2.92
CA GLN A 5 18.84 -40.11 2.05
C GLN A 5 17.44 -39.73 2.56
N ASN A 6 16.68 -40.71 3.02
CA ASN A 6 15.35 -40.46 3.59
C ASN A 6 15.41 -39.67 4.91
N LEU A 7 16.42 -39.95 5.76
CA LEU A 7 16.63 -39.18 6.99
C LEU A 7 17.06 -37.74 6.70
N GLN A 8 17.91 -37.54 5.70
CA GLN A 8 18.35 -36.21 5.29
C GLN A 8 17.22 -35.39 4.74
N ASN A 9 16.41 -35.95 3.84
CA ASN A 9 15.21 -35.31 3.28
C ASN A 9 14.20 -34.94 4.37
N THR A 10 13.98 -35.81 5.35
CA THR A 10 13.07 -35.56 6.47
C THR A 10 13.61 -34.43 7.38
N TYR A 11 14.92 -34.39 7.60
CA TYR A 11 15.56 -33.33 8.36
C TYR A 11 15.48 -31.98 7.66
N ASP A 12 15.75 -31.94 6.36
CA ASP A 12 15.67 -30.73 5.55
C ASP A 12 14.24 -30.19 5.48
N GLN A 13 13.24 -31.07 5.33
CA GLN A 13 11.82 -30.66 5.39
C GLN A 13 11.45 -30.06 6.74
N LYS A 14 11.91 -30.65 7.86
CA LYS A 14 11.65 -30.10 9.19
C LYS A 14 12.36 -28.77 9.43
N LEU A 15 13.56 -28.58 8.90
CA LEU A 15 14.25 -27.29 8.96
C LEU A 15 13.49 -26.20 8.21
N ILE A 16 12.97 -26.51 7.02
CA ILE A 16 12.14 -25.59 6.24
C ILE A 16 10.86 -25.24 7.00
N GLU A 17 10.17 -26.22 7.59
CA GLU A 17 8.98 -25.99 8.40
C GLU A 17 9.27 -25.10 9.62
N ILE A 18 10.36 -25.34 10.34
CA ILE A 18 10.77 -24.52 11.50
C ILE A 18 11.09 -23.10 11.05
N GLN A 19 11.77 -22.93 9.93
CA GLN A 19 12.09 -21.61 9.38
C GLN A 19 10.82 -20.86 8.98
N GLN A 20 9.89 -21.52 8.31
CA GLN A 20 8.58 -20.93 7.94
C GLN A 20 7.78 -20.52 9.17
N VAL A 21 7.77 -21.31 10.24
CA VAL A 21 7.09 -20.98 11.49
C VAL A 21 7.73 -19.75 12.14
N LYS A 22 9.07 -19.69 12.24
CA LYS A 22 9.78 -18.52 12.78
C LYS A 22 9.52 -17.26 11.96
N ASP A 23 9.50 -17.36 10.64
CA ASP A 23 9.22 -16.24 9.75
C ASP A 23 7.76 -15.74 9.91
N ILE A 24 6.80 -16.63 10.09
CA ILE A 24 5.41 -16.25 10.36
C ILE A 24 5.29 -15.56 11.72
N ASP A 25 5.93 -16.05 12.75
CA ASP A 25 5.87 -15.45 14.08
C ASP A 25 6.52 -14.05 14.12
N ALA A 26 7.64 -13.86 13.41
CA ALA A 26 8.24 -12.53 13.25
C ALA A 26 7.33 -11.55 12.48
N GLN A 27 6.64 -12.02 11.46
CA GLN A 27 5.65 -11.20 10.72
C GLN A 27 4.37 -10.96 11.55
N ALA A 28 4.01 -11.89 12.46
CA ALA A 28 2.87 -11.75 13.32
C ALA A 28 2.98 -10.53 14.26
N GLU A 29 4.17 -10.27 14.80
CA GLU A 29 4.40 -9.05 15.60
C GLU A 29 4.18 -7.78 14.78
N LEU A 30 4.66 -7.76 13.54
CA LEU A 30 4.45 -6.62 12.65
C LEU A 30 2.96 -6.40 12.32
N VAL A 31 2.21 -7.48 12.12
CA VAL A 31 0.77 -7.42 11.80
C VAL A 31 -0.07 -6.92 12.98
N LYS A 32 0.39 -7.06 14.22
CA LYS A 32 -0.28 -6.47 15.38
C LYS A 32 -0.32 -4.93 15.34
N GLU A 33 0.67 -4.33 14.69
CA GLU A 33 0.76 -2.88 14.51
C GLU A 33 -0.09 -2.36 13.34
N ILE A 34 -0.58 -3.26 12.46
CA ILE A 34 -1.40 -2.94 11.30
C ILE A 34 -2.88 -3.00 11.68
N ASP A 35 -3.64 -1.97 11.35
CA ASP A 35 -5.11 -2.01 11.47
C ASP A 35 -5.70 -2.90 10.37
N TYR A 36 -5.76 -4.21 10.63
CA TYR A 36 -6.27 -5.19 9.67
C TYR A 36 -7.74 -4.92 9.27
N LYS A 37 -8.55 -4.36 10.18
CA LYS A 37 -9.94 -4.01 9.91
C LYS A 37 -10.06 -3.01 8.75
N TYR A 38 -9.15 -2.06 8.67
CA TYR A 38 -9.08 -1.14 7.55
C TYR A 38 -9.06 -1.86 6.19
N PHE A 39 -8.27 -2.93 6.07
CA PHE A 39 -8.15 -3.68 4.82
C PHE A 39 -9.40 -4.52 4.52
N VAL A 40 -10.08 -5.02 5.56
CA VAL A 40 -11.38 -5.67 5.37
C VAL A 40 -12.41 -4.69 4.84
N ASP A 41 -12.50 -3.49 5.44
CA ASP A 41 -13.52 -2.49 5.12
C ASP A 41 -13.25 -1.76 3.78
N VAL A 42 -11.98 -1.49 3.44
CA VAL A 42 -11.61 -0.65 2.29
C VAL A 42 -11.37 -1.46 1.03
N VAL A 43 -10.71 -2.61 1.15
CA VAL A 43 -10.30 -3.41 -0.01
C VAL A 43 -10.89 -4.82 -0.04
N GLY A 44 -11.78 -5.13 0.90
CA GLY A 44 -12.52 -6.39 0.91
C GLY A 44 -11.69 -7.62 1.27
N LEU A 45 -10.65 -7.46 2.12
CA LEU A 45 -9.91 -8.63 2.59
C LEU A 45 -10.80 -9.54 3.42
N PRO A 46 -10.58 -10.87 3.39
CA PRO A 46 -11.33 -11.80 4.21
C PRO A 46 -11.18 -11.49 5.71
N ILE A 47 -12.27 -11.68 6.47
CA ILE A 47 -12.20 -11.61 7.93
C ILE A 47 -11.31 -12.74 8.43
N ALA A 48 -10.24 -12.39 9.15
CA ALA A 48 -9.29 -13.34 9.71
C ALA A 48 -9.50 -13.53 11.20
N ARG A 49 -9.61 -14.79 11.63
CA ARG A 49 -9.87 -15.16 13.04
C ARG A 49 -8.58 -15.20 13.87
N ASN A 50 -7.45 -15.46 13.25
CA ASN A 50 -6.14 -15.55 13.91
C ASN A 50 -5.10 -14.68 13.20
N ILE A 51 -3.97 -14.50 13.86
CA ILE A 51 -2.90 -13.62 13.37
C ILE A 51 -2.20 -14.19 12.11
N LYS A 52 -2.10 -15.52 12.01
CA LYS A 52 -1.44 -16.19 10.86
C LYS A 52 -2.24 -15.96 9.58
N ASP A 53 -3.57 -16.06 9.65
CA ASP A 53 -4.44 -15.75 8.50
C ASP A 53 -4.29 -14.29 8.07
N LYS A 54 -4.15 -13.35 9.02
CA LYS A 54 -3.89 -11.94 8.73
C LYS A 54 -2.58 -11.75 7.98
N VAL A 55 -1.49 -12.40 8.43
CA VAL A 55 -0.19 -12.39 7.75
C VAL A 55 -0.36 -12.86 6.31
N VAL A 56 -0.95 -14.03 6.12
CA VAL A 56 -1.14 -14.64 4.78
C VAL A 56 -1.96 -13.73 3.87
N ASN A 57 -3.07 -13.18 4.36
CA ASN A 57 -3.93 -12.30 3.58
C ASN A 57 -3.24 -11.00 3.18
N LEU A 58 -2.48 -10.38 4.10
CA LEU A 58 -1.72 -9.17 3.80
C LEU A 58 -0.56 -9.43 2.83
N CYS A 59 0.17 -10.54 3.00
CA CYS A 59 1.21 -10.95 2.05
C CYS A 59 0.65 -11.12 0.65
N LYS A 60 -0.49 -11.82 0.51
CA LYS A 60 -1.18 -11.98 -0.78
C LYS A 60 -1.62 -10.64 -1.37
N TYR A 61 -2.22 -9.78 -0.56
CA TYR A 61 -2.70 -8.47 -0.99
C TYR A 61 -1.57 -7.55 -1.47
N PHE A 62 -0.48 -7.49 -0.71
CA PHE A 62 0.69 -6.68 -1.08
C PHE A 62 1.60 -7.37 -2.10
N ARG A 63 1.36 -8.64 -2.41
CA ARG A 63 2.16 -9.48 -3.31
C ARG A 63 3.61 -9.57 -2.87
N VAL A 64 3.82 -9.79 -1.60
CA VAL A 64 5.14 -9.98 -0.97
C VAL A 64 5.19 -11.34 -0.29
N ALA A 65 6.35 -11.95 -0.27
CA ALA A 65 6.58 -13.20 0.48
C ALA A 65 6.71 -12.93 1.98
N ASP A 66 7.15 -11.74 2.34
CA ASP A 66 7.43 -11.32 3.71
C ASP A 66 7.08 -9.83 3.91
N LEU A 67 6.23 -9.54 4.90
CA LEU A 67 5.81 -8.16 5.21
C LEU A 67 6.97 -7.28 5.71
N ARG A 68 8.05 -7.86 6.22
CA ARG A 68 9.23 -7.13 6.69
C ARG A 68 9.92 -6.34 5.58
N ILE A 69 9.73 -6.73 4.32
CA ILE A 69 10.22 -5.96 3.17
C ILE A 69 9.66 -4.52 3.16
N MET A 70 8.46 -4.35 3.71
CA MET A 70 7.84 -3.03 3.80
C MET A 70 8.55 -2.10 4.81
N LEU A 71 9.46 -2.60 5.63
CA LEU A 71 10.28 -1.79 6.54
C LEU A 71 11.61 -1.34 5.91
N GLN A 72 11.96 -1.83 4.72
CA GLN A 72 13.24 -1.49 4.08
C GLN A 72 13.21 -0.08 3.49
N PRO A 73 14.34 0.66 3.53
CA PRO A 73 14.42 2.06 3.06
C PRO A 73 13.98 2.26 1.61
N ASP A 74 14.27 1.31 0.73
CA ASP A 74 13.95 1.36 -0.70
C ASP A 74 12.44 1.31 -1.00
N PHE A 75 11.64 0.97 0.00
CA PHE A 75 10.19 1.06 -0.07
C PHE A 75 9.69 2.51 0.04
N LEU A 76 10.60 3.48 0.19
CA LEU A 76 10.27 4.87 0.42
C LEU A 76 9.64 5.53 -0.81
N VAL A 77 8.62 6.29 -0.52
CA VAL A 77 7.87 7.14 -1.43
C VAL A 77 7.98 8.56 -0.92
N ASN A 78 8.00 9.54 -1.80
CA ASN A 78 7.83 10.92 -1.39
C ASN A 78 6.39 11.11 -0.89
N PHE A 79 6.21 11.21 0.42
CA PHE A 79 4.90 11.45 1.02
C PHE A 79 4.93 12.67 1.94
N ARG A 80 3.79 13.34 2.01
CA ARG A 80 3.58 14.45 2.94
C ARG A 80 3.02 13.90 4.25
N SER A 81 3.82 13.98 5.31
CA SER A 81 3.41 13.62 6.68
C SER A 81 3.09 14.87 7.48
N GLY A 82 2.01 14.80 8.27
CA GLY A 82 1.62 15.88 9.19
C GLY A 82 2.39 15.89 10.51
N SER A 83 3.20 14.88 10.80
CA SER A 83 3.99 14.74 12.03
C SER A 83 5.25 13.91 11.79
N ALA A 84 6.28 14.14 12.61
CA ALA A 84 7.52 13.35 12.57
C ALA A 84 7.23 11.85 12.78
N CYS A 85 7.34 11.09 11.71
CA CYS A 85 6.97 9.68 11.66
C CYS A 85 8.20 8.83 11.95
N ASN A 86 8.57 8.68 13.25
CA ASN A 86 9.77 7.96 13.66
C ASN A 86 9.51 6.64 14.39
N ARG A 87 8.26 6.17 14.50
CA ARG A 87 7.95 4.88 15.14
C ARG A 87 7.71 3.82 14.07
N GLU A 88 8.23 2.61 14.27
CA GLU A 88 8.09 1.48 13.32
C GLU A 88 6.65 1.25 12.90
N LYS A 89 5.68 1.33 13.85
CA LYS A 89 4.26 1.21 13.53
C LYS A 89 3.74 2.28 12.58
N ASN A 90 4.30 3.49 12.62
CA ASN A 90 3.91 4.54 11.70
C ASN A 90 4.49 4.26 10.30
N ILE A 91 5.71 3.73 10.24
CA ILE A 91 6.37 3.37 9.00
C ILE A 91 5.58 2.27 8.27
N ILE A 92 5.23 1.18 8.97
CA ILE A 92 4.50 0.07 8.35
C ILE A 92 3.11 0.50 7.88
N ASN A 93 2.37 1.27 8.69
CA ASN A 93 1.03 1.74 8.30
C ASN A 93 1.08 2.77 7.17
N SER A 94 2.07 3.68 7.15
CA SER A 94 2.28 4.61 6.03
C SER A 94 2.50 3.85 4.73
N ARG A 95 3.37 2.86 4.75
CA ARG A 95 3.72 2.06 3.56
C ARG A 95 2.57 1.17 3.12
N ALA A 96 1.85 0.56 4.07
CA ALA A 96 0.66 -0.22 3.79
C ALA A 96 -0.42 0.64 3.12
N TRP A 97 -0.65 1.87 3.59
CA TRP A 97 -1.59 2.81 2.98
C TRP A 97 -1.17 3.21 1.56
N ILE A 98 0.11 3.55 1.37
CA ILE A 98 0.65 3.91 0.05
C ILE A 98 0.59 2.73 -0.92
N GLN A 99 0.96 1.52 -0.47
CA GLN A 99 0.88 0.33 -1.31
C GLN A 99 -0.57 -0.01 -1.68
N THR A 100 -1.52 0.26 -0.78
CA THR A 100 -2.95 0.15 -1.07
C THR A 100 -3.35 1.09 -2.18
N ALA A 101 -2.92 2.35 -2.14
CA ALA A 101 -3.18 3.31 -3.20
C ALA A 101 -2.60 2.85 -4.55
N ILE A 102 -1.37 2.32 -4.55
CA ILE A 102 -0.73 1.77 -5.75
C ILE A 102 -1.53 0.58 -6.29
N ASN A 103 -1.99 -0.32 -5.43
CA ASN A 103 -2.78 -1.47 -5.87
C ASN A 103 -4.11 -1.05 -6.50
N ILE A 104 -4.82 -0.10 -5.89
CA ILE A 104 -6.07 0.46 -6.43
C ILE A 104 -5.82 1.20 -7.74
N SER A 105 -4.73 1.94 -7.83
CA SER A 105 -4.41 2.71 -9.05
C SER A 105 -4.26 1.85 -10.31
N LYS A 106 -3.99 0.56 -10.17
CA LYS A 106 -3.85 -0.37 -11.30
C LYS A 106 -5.13 -0.52 -12.13
N SER A 107 -6.30 -0.30 -11.52
CA SER A 107 -7.61 -0.31 -12.19
C SER A 107 -8.03 1.03 -12.77
N ILE A 108 -7.23 2.10 -12.57
CA ILE A 108 -7.53 3.43 -13.10
C ILE A 108 -6.80 3.61 -14.43
N GLU A 109 -7.53 3.78 -15.50
CA GLU A 109 -6.96 4.09 -16.80
C GLU A 109 -6.49 5.56 -16.86
N THR A 110 -5.29 5.78 -17.39
CA THR A 110 -4.71 7.12 -17.56
C THR A 110 -4.00 7.23 -18.90
N LYS A 111 -3.92 8.45 -19.44
CA LYS A 111 -2.98 8.76 -20.52
C LYS A 111 -1.54 8.73 -20.00
N PRO A 112 -0.52 8.75 -20.87
CA PRO A 112 0.85 8.99 -20.45
C PRO A 112 0.99 10.34 -19.74
N TYR A 113 1.86 10.42 -18.73
CA TYR A 113 2.06 11.65 -17.95
C TYR A 113 2.51 12.82 -18.83
N ASN A 114 1.82 13.95 -18.67
CA ASN A 114 2.12 15.18 -19.38
C ASN A 114 2.04 16.39 -18.44
N ALA A 115 3.22 16.97 -18.14
CA ALA A 115 3.34 18.11 -17.24
C ALA A 115 2.70 19.40 -17.81
N GLU A 116 2.75 19.60 -19.13
CA GLU A 116 2.19 20.81 -19.76
C GLU A 116 0.66 20.77 -19.69
N ASN A 117 0.05 19.60 -19.94
CA ASN A 117 -1.39 19.44 -19.74
C ASN A 117 -1.79 19.74 -18.30
N LEU A 118 -1.04 19.22 -17.32
CA LEU A 118 -1.31 19.48 -15.91
C LEU A 118 -1.22 20.97 -15.59
N LYS A 119 -0.22 21.68 -16.12
CA LYS A 119 -0.10 23.15 -15.96
C LYS A 119 -1.32 23.88 -16.52
N GLY A 120 -1.83 23.44 -17.66
CA GLY A 120 -3.04 24.00 -18.28
C GLY A 120 -4.27 23.93 -17.36
N TYR A 121 -4.40 22.86 -16.58
CA TYR A 121 -5.52 22.65 -15.67
C TYR A 121 -5.36 23.29 -14.27
N LEU A 122 -4.21 23.89 -13.94
CA LEU A 122 -3.97 24.40 -12.58
C LEU A 122 -4.98 25.45 -12.12
N GLN A 123 -5.47 26.31 -13.01
CA GLN A 123 -6.47 27.32 -12.64
C GLN A 123 -7.82 26.66 -12.36
N GLU A 124 -8.24 25.69 -13.16
CA GLU A 124 -9.47 24.92 -12.95
C GLU A 124 -9.41 24.15 -11.61
N LEU A 125 -8.28 23.43 -11.36
CA LEU A 125 -8.06 22.70 -10.10
C LEU A 125 -8.08 23.63 -8.87
N ARG A 126 -7.51 24.83 -8.96
CA ARG A 126 -7.60 25.84 -7.89
C ARG A 126 -9.02 26.30 -7.63
N GLY A 127 -9.81 26.49 -8.67
CA GLY A 127 -11.23 26.85 -8.55
C GLY A 127 -12.09 25.79 -7.86
N MET A 128 -11.66 24.53 -7.87
CA MET A 128 -12.35 23.43 -7.19
C MET A 128 -12.26 23.48 -5.67
N THR A 129 -11.25 24.15 -5.11
CA THR A 129 -11.01 24.18 -3.66
C THR A 129 -12.11 24.88 -2.85
N VAL A 130 -12.98 25.65 -3.50
CA VAL A 130 -14.13 26.34 -2.88
C VAL A 130 -15.45 25.61 -3.13
N GLN A 131 -15.43 24.49 -3.84
CA GLN A 131 -16.62 23.68 -4.17
C GLN A 131 -16.75 22.51 -3.19
N ARG A 132 -17.95 21.90 -3.16
CA ARG A 132 -18.16 20.69 -2.36
C ARG A 132 -17.48 19.48 -3.03
N PRO A 133 -16.97 18.51 -2.25
CA PRO A 133 -16.28 17.32 -2.78
C PRO A 133 -17.13 16.56 -3.83
N GLU A 134 -18.42 16.43 -3.62
CA GLU A 134 -19.33 15.73 -4.52
C GLU A 134 -19.37 16.36 -5.93
N ASP A 135 -19.22 17.67 -5.98
CA ASP A 135 -19.33 18.44 -7.23
C ASP A 135 -18.02 18.40 -8.03
N PHE A 136 -16.86 18.46 -7.38
CA PHE A 136 -15.59 18.57 -8.09
C PHE A 136 -14.82 17.25 -8.27
N LEU A 137 -15.00 16.25 -7.38
CA LEU A 137 -14.21 15.03 -7.44
C LEU A 137 -14.30 14.26 -8.76
N PRO A 138 -15.48 14.15 -9.43
CA PRO A 138 -15.56 13.51 -10.74
C PRO A 138 -14.66 14.20 -11.77
N ARG A 139 -14.78 15.52 -11.88
CA ARG A 139 -13.99 16.32 -12.83
C ARG A 139 -12.49 16.31 -12.51
N MET A 140 -12.13 16.37 -11.25
CA MET A 140 -10.73 16.27 -10.80
C MET A 140 -10.11 14.93 -11.22
N ARG A 141 -10.85 13.81 -11.10
CA ARG A 141 -10.39 12.49 -11.55
C ARG A 141 -10.15 12.45 -13.06
N GLU A 142 -11.04 13.04 -13.86
CA GLU A 142 -10.88 13.13 -15.29
C GLU A 142 -9.61 13.91 -15.67
N ILE A 143 -9.43 15.11 -15.11
CA ILE A 143 -8.25 15.95 -15.34
C ILE A 143 -6.96 15.19 -15.02
N PHE A 144 -6.89 14.56 -13.85
CA PHE A 144 -5.71 13.80 -13.48
C PHE A 144 -5.46 12.61 -14.41
N ALA A 145 -6.50 11.87 -14.80
CA ALA A 145 -6.38 10.77 -15.74
C ALA A 145 -5.87 11.23 -17.12
N GLU A 146 -6.36 12.37 -17.60
CA GLU A 146 -5.89 13.01 -18.84
C GLU A 146 -4.44 13.46 -18.77
N CYS A 147 -3.95 13.80 -17.58
CA CYS A 147 -2.57 14.19 -17.32
C CYS A 147 -1.63 13.02 -16.98
N GLY A 148 -2.10 11.78 -17.01
CA GLY A 148 -1.28 10.60 -16.67
C GLY A 148 -1.14 10.34 -15.18
N ILE A 149 -2.05 10.88 -14.36
CA ILE A 149 -2.04 10.77 -12.91
C ILE A 149 -3.22 9.90 -12.45
N ALA A 150 -2.93 8.74 -11.90
CA ALA A 150 -3.94 7.91 -11.25
C ALA A 150 -4.26 8.50 -9.86
N PHE A 151 -5.39 9.17 -9.75
CA PHE A 151 -5.84 9.80 -8.51
C PHE A 151 -6.62 8.81 -7.65
N VAL A 152 -6.15 8.57 -6.44
CA VAL A 152 -6.75 7.64 -5.46
C VAL A 152 -7.09 8.39 -4.19
N LEU A 153 -8.35 8.35 -3.79
CA LEU A 153 -8.83 8.89 -2.53
C LEU A 153 -9.10 7.73 -1.56
N LEU A 154 -8.40 7.70 -0.43
CA LEU A 154 -8.48 6.62 0.55
C LEU A 154 -8.90 7.14 1.93
N PRO A 155 -9.61 6.33 2.70
CA PRO A 155 -9.81 6.61 4.12
C PRO A 155 -8.48 6.66 4.87
N HIS A 156 -8.48 7.36 5.99
CA HIS A 156 -7.33 7.40 6.87
C HIS A 156 -7.05 6.04 7.50
N LEU A 157 -5.82 5.55 7.33
CA LEU A 157 -5.33 4.39 8.06
C LEU A 157 -4.73 4.86 9.40
N LYS A 158 -5.20 4.28 10.50
CA LYS A 158 -4.71 4.58 11.85
C LYS A 158 -3.19 4.42 11.92
N ASN A 159 -2.54 5.34 12.60
CA ASN A 159 -1.08 5.39 12.76
C ASN A 159 -0.28 5.55 11.45
N SER A 160 -0.88 5.81 10.31
CA SER A 160 -0.12 6.06 9.08
C SER A 160 0.56 7.44 9.07
N GLY A 161 -0.10 8.45 9.67
CA GLY A 161 0.39 9.83 9.64
C GLY A 161 0.43 10.48 8.24
N VAL A 162 -0.07 9.79 7.21
CA VAL A 162 -0.03 10.23 5.82
C VAL A 162 -1.27 11.05 5.48
N ASN A 163 -1.10 12.25 4.94
CA ASN A 163 -2.18 13.06 4.39
C ASN A 163 -2.30 12.93 2.87
N GLY A 164 -1.20 12.65 2.20
CA GLY A 164 -1.13 12.38 0.78
C GLY A 164 0.24 11.86 0.38
N ALA A 165 0.28 11.18 -0.77
CA ALA A 165 1.51 10.62 -1.31
C ALA A 165 1.50 10.72 -2.84
N VAL A 166 2.68 10.93 -3.42
CA VAL A 166 2.91 10.89 -4.86
C VAL A 166 3.98 9.85 -5.14
N LYS A 167 3.72 8.96 -6.09
CA LYS A 167 4.71 7.96 -6.54
C LYS A 167 4.67 7.78 -8.05
N TRP A 168 5.84 7.79 -8.67
CA TRP A 168 6.03 7.27 -10.01
C TRP A 168 5.94 5.74 -9.98
N VAL A 169 5.06 5.18 -10.79
CA VAL A 169 4.89 3.72 -10.93
C VAL A 169 5.64 3.22 -12.16
N THR A 170 5.61 4.01 -13.22
CA THR A 170 6.39 3.85 -14.45
C THR A 170 6.94 5.21 -14.85
N GLU A 171 7.73 5.28 -15.91
CA GLU A 171 8.30 6.53 -16.45
C GLU A 171 7.21 7.53 -16.92
N ASP A 172 6.04 7.03 -17.27
CA ASP A 172 4.93 7.78 -17.83
C ASP A 172 3.66 7.75 -16.98
N ARG A 173 3.72 7.23 -15.73
CA ARG A 173 2.56 7.09 -14.87
C ARG A 173 2.83 7.45 -13.42
N VAL A 174 2.04 8.35 -12.90
CA VAL A 174 2.07 8.82 -11.51
C VAL A 174 0.83 8.37 -10.74
N VAL A 175 1.02 7.97 -9.49
CA VAL A 175 -0.07 7.79 -8.52
C VAL A 175 -0.08 8.98 -7.57
N LEU A 176 -1.21 9.66 -7.48
CA LEU A 176 -1.50 10.67 -6.46
C LEU A 176 -2.54 10.11 -5.52
N ALA A 177 -2.14 9.81 -4.31
CA ALA A 177 -3.03 9.35 -3.25
C ALA A 177 -3.30 10.47 -2.25
N MET A 178 -4.55 10.65 -1.88
CA MET A 178 -4.98 11.58 -0.84
C MET A 178 -5.89 10.89 0.16
N ASN A 179 -5.81 11.36 1.39
CA ASN A 179 -6.69 10.88 2.45
C ASN A 179 -7.94 11.78 2.51
N ASN A 180 -9.09 11.18 2.75
CA ASN A 180 -10.41 11.86 2.75
C ASN A 180 -10.81 12.37 4.15
N ARG A 181 -9.85 12.92 4.89
CA ARG A 181 -10.16 13.56 6.19
C ARG A 181 -10.92 14.85 6.01
#